data_40b0be0ef885e090cdbec80d6aaf0aea
#
_entry.id   40b0be0ef885e090cdbec80d6aaf0aea
#
_cell.length_a   1.000
_cell.length_b   1.000
_cell.length_c   1.000
_cell.angle_alpha   90.00
_cell.angle_beta   90.00
_cell.angle_gamma   90.00
#
_symmetry.space_group_name_H-M   'P 1'
#
loop_
_entity.id
_entity.type
_entity.pdbx_description
1 polymer ?
#
loop_
_entity_poly.entity_id
_entity_poly.type
_entity_poly.pdbx_seq_one_letter_code
_entity_poly.pdbx_strand_id
1 'polypeptide(L)'
;MKAPATFTREDVVEISCHGGIRSTKAVLDAVLGAGARLALPGEFTKRAFLHGRIDLAQAEAVADLIHARTDLALSAANEQLAGKLSQRINTLRDDLMQVLAHIEAHIDFPDEDIEPDTLNGLVQRLENAGRLIDELLATANEGQLIRRGIRAAIIGRPNAGKSSLLNQLLGRDRA
;
A
#
# COMPACT_ATOMS: atom_id res chain seq x y z
N MET A 1 7.51 -6.84 -24.34
CA MET A 1 6.74 -5.60 -24.04
C MET A 1 7.72 -4.46 -23.91
N LYS A 2 7.43 -3.30 -24.51
CA LYS A 2 8.33 -2.13 -24.48
C LYS A 2 7.94 -1.13 -23.40
N ALA A 3 8.95 -0.48 -22.82
CA ALA A 3 8.75 0.68 -21.97
C ALA A 3 7.91 1.76 -22.68
N PRO A 4 7.13 2.58 -21.94
CA PRO A 4 6.86 2.54 -20.51
C PRO A 4 5.61 1.71 -20.12
N ALA A 5 5.00 0.96 -21.06
CA ALA A 5 3.74 0.26 -20.88
C ALA A 5 3.88 -1.09 -20.13
N THR A 6 4.93 -1.25 -19.33
CA THR A 6 5.23 -2.46 -18.55
C THR A 6 5.10 -2.20 -17.05
N PHE A 7 5.10 -3.24 -16.24
CA PHE A 7 5.01 -3.10 -14.78
C PHE A 7 6.17 -2.29 -14.19
N THR A 8 7.39 -2.51 -14.67
CA THR A 8 8.59 -1.78 -14.20
C THR A 8 8.88 -0.50 -14.96
N ARG A 9 8.09 -0.17 -16.00
CA ARG A 9 8.37 0.89 -17.00
C ARG A 9 9.69 0.71 -17.74
N GLU A 10 10.27 -0.50 -17.71
CA GLU A 10 11.44 -0.91 -18.50
C GLU A 10 11.01 -1.86 -19.60
N ASP A 11 11.90 -2.19 -20.52
CA ASP A 11 11.64 -3.26 -21.49
C ASP A 11 11.56 -4.61 -20.76
N VAL A 12 10.48 -5.38 -21.00
CA VAL A 12 10.22 -6.66 -20.36
C VAL A 12 9.99 -7.73 -21.40
N VAL A 13 10.63 -8.89 -21.20
CA VAL A 13 10.41 -10.10 -21.97
C VAL A 13 9.77 -11.15 -21.07
N GLU A 14 8.67 -11.73 -21.51
CA GLU A 14 7.98 -12.83 -20.84
C GLU A 14 8.13 -14.11 -21.69
N ILE A 15 8.55 -15.18 -21.06
CA ILE A 15 8.69 -16.50 -21.68
C ILE A 15 7.69 -17.45 -21.04
N SER A 16 6.68 -17.83 -21.80
CA SER A 16 5.69 -18.81 -21.37
C SER A 16 6.17 -20.23 -21.71
N CYS A 17 5.99 -21.17 -20.78
CA CYS A 17 6.35 -22.57 -20.97
C CYS A 17 5.28 -23.48 -20.36
N HIS A 18 5.35 -24.79 -20.65
CA HIS A 18 4.46 -25.77 -20.02
C HIS A 18 4.65 -25.78 -18.50
N GLY A 19 3.53 -25.89 -17.75
CA GLY A 19 3.53 -26.04 -16.31
C GLY A 19 4.23 -27.34 -15.89
N GLY A 20 5.14 -27.23 -14.93
CA GLY A 20 5.87 -28.37 -14.40
C GLY A 20 7.25 -27.92 -13.91
N ILE A 21 7.69 -28.48 -12.77
CA ILE A 21 8.93 -28.06 -12.09
C ILE A 21 10.14 -28.19 -13.03
N ARG A 22 10.20 -29.24 -13.83
CA ARG A 22 11.33 -29.49 -14.75
C ARG A 22 11.36 -28.52 -15.92
N SER A 23 10.21 -28.25 -16.53
CA SER A 23 10.10 -27.36 -17.69
C SER A 23 10.44 -25.93 -17.31
N THR A 24 9.86 -25.42 -16.21
CA THR A 24 10.14 -24.05 -15.72
C THR A 24 11.59 -23.89 -15.30
N LYS A 25 12.17 -24.91 -14.65
CA LYS A 25 13.60 -24.88 -14.29
C LYS A 25 14.51 -24.87 -15.51
N ALA A 26 14.24 -25.69 -16.53
CA ALA A 26 15.05 -25.75 -17.75
C ALA A 26 15.05 -24.39 -18.49
N VAL A 27 13.89 -23.72 -18.58
CA VAL A 27 13.80 -22.38 -19.18
C VAL A 27 14.57 -21.38 -18.34
N LEU A 28 14.43 -21.39 -17.02
CA LEU A 28 15.17 -20.50 -16.12
C LEU A 28 16.69 -20.70 -16.26
N ASP A 29 17.16 -21.95 -16.24
CA ASP A 29 18.59 -22.29 -16.37
C ASP A 29 19.14 -21.83 -17.74
N ALA A 30 18.37 -21.93 -18.81
CA ALA A 30 18.75 -21.43 -20.14
C ALA A 30 18.89 -19.89 -20.15
N VAL A 31 17.97 -19.18 -19.52
CA VAL A 31 18.01 -17.70 -19.44
C VAL A 31 19.20 -17.24 -18.58
N LEU A 32 19.46 -17.92 -17.45
CA LEU A 32 20.62 -17.64 -16.60
C LEU A 32 21.93 -17.94 -17.34
N GLY A 33 21.99 -19.04 -18.09
CA GLY A 33 23.14 -19.39 -18.95
C GLY A 33 23.39 -18.37 -20.07
N ALA A 34 22.37 -17.65 -20.50
CA ALA A 34 22.49 -16.56 -21.48
C ALA A 34 22.92 -15.22 -20.86
N GLY A 35 23.24 -15.18 -19.56
CA GLY A 35 23.79 -14.00 -18.88
C GLY A 35 22.80 -13.20 -18.05
N ALA A 36 21.57 -13.64 -17.90
CA ALA A 36 20.63 -13.07 -16.93
C ALA A 36 21.01 -13.45 -15.49
N ARG A 37 20.51 -12.69 -14.53
CA ARG A 37 20.61 -13.03 -13.10
C ARG A 37 19.22 -13.21 -12.48
N LEU A 38 19.15 -13.90 -11.38
CA LEU A 38 17.93 -13.92 -10.56
C LEU A 38 17.65 -12.55 -9.97
N ALA A 39 16.39 -12.16 -10.01
CA ALA A 39 15.91 -10.96 -9.32
C ALA A 39 15.92 -11.21 -7.80
N LEU A 40 16.22 -10.15 -7.04
CA LEU A 40 16.05 -10.19 -5.59
C LEU A 40 14.55 -10.16 -5.22
N PRO A 41 14.16 -10.69 -4.06
CA PRO A 41 12.78 -10.55 -3.58
C PRO A 41 12.31 -9.10 -3.59
N GLY A 42 11.17 -8.82 -4.23
CA GLY A 42 10.61 -7.47 -4.37
C GLY A 42 11.29 -6.57 -5.39
N GLU A 43 12.28 -7.05 -6.14
CA GLU A 43 13.04 -6.22 -7.10
C GLU A 43 12.16 -5.62 -8.19
N PHE A 44 11.18 -6.35 -8.73
CA PHE A 44 10.24 -5.84 -9.73
C PHE A 44 9.39 -4.69 -9.17
N THR A 45 8.86 -4.83 -7.95
CA THR A 45 8.09 -3.79 -7.26
C THR A 45 8.95 -2.56 -6.94
N LYS A 46 10.20 -2.79 -6.49
CA LYS A 46 11.16 -1.71 -6.27
C LYS A 46 11.45 -0.92 -7.55
N ARG A 47 11.66 -1.60 -8.68
CA ARG A 47 11.87 -0.92 -9.98
C ARG A 47 10.64 -0.15 -10.42
N ALA A 48 9.44 -0.71 -10.27
CA ALA A 48 8.18 -0.03 -10.55
C ALA A 48 8.04 1.25 -9.72
N PHE A 49 8.41 1.24 -8.45
CA PHE A 49 8.44 2.43 -7.59
C PHE A 49 9.48 3.44 -8.06
N LEU A 50 10.74 3.03 -8.30
CA LEU A 50 11.81 3.92 -8.73
C LEU A 50 11.52 4.62 -10.07
N HIS A 51 10.79 3.96 -10.96
CA HIS A 51 10.37 4.52 -12.25
C HIS A 51 9.00 5.23 -12.18
N GLY A 52 8.46 5.45 -10.98
CA GLY A 52 7.22 6.20 -10.78
C GLY A 52 5.96 5.52 -11.35
N ARG A 53 5.97 4.17 -11.49
CA ARG A 53 4.79 3.40 -11.89
C ARG A 53 3.79 3.29 -10.77
N ILE A 54 4.29 3.09 -9.57
CA ILE A 54 3.54 2.98 -8.31
C ILE A 54 4.21 3.87 -7.27
N ASP A 55 3.47 4.30 -6.27
CA ASP A 55 3.99 5.00 -5.12
C ASP A 55 4.41 4.03 -4.00
N LEU A 56 4.93 4.58 -2.90
CA LEU A 56 5.42 3.75 -1.78
C LEU A 56 4.29 2.98 -1.10
N ALA A 57 3.12 3.59 -0.91
CA ALA A 57 1.96 2.94 -0.31
C ALA A 57 1.47 1.76 -1.17
N GLN A 58 1.46 1.93 -2.49
CA GLN A 58 1.14 0.87 -3.45
C GLN A 58 2.20 -0.23 -3.47
N ALA A 59 3.49 0.14 -3.35
CA ALA A 59 4.57 -0.85 -3.28
C ALA A 59 4.48 -1.72 -2.02
N GLU A 60 4.13 -1.14 -0.87
CA GLU A 60 3.85 -1.88 0.36
C GLU A 60 2.61 -2.77 0.21
N ALA A 61 1.56 -2.27 -0.45
CA ALA A 61 0.33 -3.03 -0.70
C ALA A 61 0.57 -4.31 -1.50
N VAL A 62 1.55 -4.33 -2.42
CA VAL A 62 1.94 -5.57 -3.13
C VAL A 62 2.43 -6.63 -2.15
N ALA A 63 3.25 -6.25 -1.16
CA ALA A 63 3.73 -7.18 -0.14
C ALA A 63 2.58 -7.66 0.77
N ASP A 64 1.68 -6.76 1.16
CA ASP A 64 0.52 -7.10 1.97
C ASP A 64 -0.45 -8.04 1.24
N LEU A 65 -0.66 -7.83 -0.05
CA LEU A 65 -1.46 -8.71 -0.92
C LEU A 65 -0.93 -10.15 -0.91
N ILE A 66 0.39 -10.30 -1.03
CA ILE A 66 1.07 -11.62 -1.04
C ILE A 66 0.96 -12.29 0.34
N HIS A 67 0.99 -11.53 1.43
CA HIS A 67 0.99 -12.06 2.78
C HIS A 67 -0.41 -12.08 3.44
N ALA A 68 -1.44 -11.59 2.76
CA ALA A 68 -2.81 -11.56 3.29
C ALA A 68 -3.29 -12.96 3.69
N ARG A 69 -3.80 -13.10 4.90
CA ARG A 69 -4.30 -14.37 5.47
C ARG A 69 -5.81 -14.38 5.66
N THR A 70 -6.46 -13.26 5.46
CA THR A 70 -7.91 -13.09 5.60
C THR A 70 -8.45 -12.30 4.40
N ASP A 71 -9.72 -12.49 4.08
CA ASP A 71 -10.38 -11.74 3.01
C ASP A 71 -10.39 -10.24 3.30
N LEU A 72 -10.47 -9.87 4.58
CA LEU A 72 -10.42 -8.47 5.00
C LEU A 72 -9.04 -7.85 4.73
N ALA A 73 -7.94 -8.58 5.06
CA ALA A 73 -6.57 -8.13 4.76
C ALA A 73 -6.34 -8.03 3.25
N LEU A 74 -6.85 -9.00 2.48
CA LEU A 74 -6.79 -9.00 1.02
C LEU A 74 -7.53 -7.80 0.41
N SER A 75 -8.74 -7.51 0.91
CA SER A 75 -9.53 -6.36 0.46
C SER A 75 -8.82 -5.04 0.77
N ALA A 76 -8.29 -4.87 1.97
CA ALA A 76 -7.55 -3.69 2.38
C ALA A 76 -6.29 -3.47 1.52
N ALA A 77 -5.52 -4.53 1.26
CA ALA A 77 -4.35 -4.48 0.38
C ALA A 77 -4.72 -4.09 -1.06
N ASN A 78 -5.83 -4.62 -1.60
CA ASN A 78 -6.33 -4.25 -2.92
C ASN A 78 -6.74 -2.78 -3.01
N GLU A 79 -7.40 -2.23 -1.99
CA GLU A 79 -7.77 -0.82 -1.95
C GLU A 79 -6.54 0.10 -1.88
N GLN A 80 -5.55 -0.29 -1.11
CA GLN A 80 -4.28 0.45 -1.03
C GLN A 80 -3.51 0.37 -2.36
N LEU A 81 -3.47 -0.81 -2.99
CA LEU A 81 -2.86 -0.99 -4.31
C LEU A 81 -3.57 -0.18 -5.40
N ALA A 82 -4.90 -0.03 -5.31
CA ALA A 82 -5.68 0.84 -6.18
C ALA A 82 -5.39 2.34 -5.98
N GLY A 83 -4.56 2.71 -4.98
CA GLY A 83 -4.12 4.08 -4.74
C GLY A 83 -5.10 4.94 -3.95
N LYS A 84 -6.09 4.37 -3.26
CA LYS A 84 -7.09 5.15 -2.51
C LYS A 84 -6.45 6.04 -1.44
N LEU A 85 -5.46 5.52 -0.69
CA LEU A 85 -4.73 6.31 0.29
C LEU A 85 -3.97 7.45 -0.36
N SER A 86 -3.24 7.16 -1.43
CA SER A 86 -2.44 8.14 -2.15
C SER A 86 -3.27 9.25 -2.76
N GLN A 87 -4.48 8.93 -3.26
CA GLN A 87 -5.43 9.93 -3.75
C GLN A 87 -5.86 10.89 -2.63
N ARG A 88 -6.23 10.37 -1.45
CA ARG A 88 -6.62 11.20 -0.30
C ARG A 88 -5.49 12.12 0.16
N ILE A 89 -4.27 11.60 0.24
CA ILE A 89 -3.08 12.38 0.61
C ILE A 89 -2.74 13.43 -0.45
N ASN A 90 -2.87 13.11 -1.74
CA ASN A 90 -2.63 14.08 -2.81
C ASN A 90 -3.66 15.21 -2.79
N THR A 91 -4.95 14.91 -2.58
CA THR A 91 -5.98 15.94 -2.42
C THR A 91 -5.64 16.88 -1.26
N LEU A 92 -5.28 16.32 -0.10
CA LEU A 92 -4.84 17.09 1.06
C LEU A 92 -3.63 17.99 0.74
N ARG A 93 -2.63 17.43 0.08
CA ARG A 93 -1.45 18.19 -0.34
C ARG A 93 -1.81 19.35 -1.26
N ASP A 94 -2.67 19.09 -2.25
CA ASP A 94 -3.05 20.10 -3.22
C ASP A 94 -3.85 21.23 -2.57
N ASP A 95 -4.73 20.91 -1.60
CA ASP A 95 -5.44 21.91 -0.79
C ASP A 95 -4.46 22.77 0.04
N LEU A 96 -3.48 22.14 0.70
CA LEU A 96 -2.46 22.85 1.47
C LEU A 96 -1.54 23.71 0.57
N MET A 97 -1.20 23.23 -0.62
CA MET A 97 -0.42 24.00 -1.60
C MET A 97 -1.19 25.25 -2.07
N GLN A 98 -2.51 25.15 -2.24
CA GLN A 98 -3.32 26.32 -2.56
C GLN A 98 -3.33 27.33 -1.41
N VAL A 99 -3.44 26.86 -0.16
CA VAL A 99 -3.35 27.75 1.02
C VAL A 99 -1.98 28.45 1.05
N LEU A 100 -0.90 27.72 0.83
CA LEU A 100 0.45 28.28 0.80
C LEU A 100 0.60 29.33 -0.30
N ALA A 101 0.16 29.03 -1.52
CA ALA A 101 0.22 29.97 -2.65
C ALA A 101 -0.56 31.26 -2.38
N HIS A 102 -1.71 31.17 -1.72
CA HIS A 102 -2.46 32.37 -1.30
C HIS A 102 -1.70 33.21 -0.27
N ILE A 103 -1.08 32.57 0.72
CA ILE A 103 -0.28 33.26 1.74
C ILE A 103 0.93 33.94 1.10
N GLU A 104 1.65 33.26 0.21
CA GLU A 104 2.79 33.81 -0.51
C GLU A 104 2.39 35.02 -1.37
N ALA A 105 1.27 34.92 -2.10
CA ALA A 105 0.76 36.03 -2.90
C ALA A 105 0.46 37.27 -2.04
N HIS A 106 -0.04 37.09 -0.82
CA HIS A 106 -0.30 38.20 0.10
C HIS A 106 0.97 38.84 0.67
N ILE A 107 2.01 38.06 0.86
CA ILE A 107 3.30 38.57 1.32
C ILE A 107 3.95 39.41 0.21
N ASP A 108 3.84 38.92 -1.04
CA ASP A 108 4.49 39.57 -2.20
C ASP A 108 3.71 40.81 -2.69
N PHE A 109 2.38 40.85 -2.50
CA PHE A 109 1.51 41.91 -2.95
C PHE A 109 0.64 42.47 -1.82
N PRO A 110 1.25 43.14 -0.81
CA PRO A 110 0.55 43.56 0.40
C PRO A 110 -0.49 44.69 0.16
N ASP A 111 -0.41 45.38 -0.97
CA ASP A 111 -1.32 46.49 -1.33
C ASP A 111 -2.57 45.99 -2.09
N GLU A 112 -2.68 44.70 -2.40
CA GLU A 112 -3.90 44.16 -2.99
C GLU A 112 -4.91 43.79 -1.90
N ASP A 113 -6.13 44.38 -2.02
CA ASP A 113 -7.24 44.13 -1.10
C ASP A 113 -7.65 42.64 -1.11
N ILE A 114 -7.25 41.92 -0.06
CA ILE A 114 -7.71 40.55 0.16
C ILE A 114 -9.10 40.62 0.79
N GLU A 115 -10.07 40.08 0.09
CA GLU A 115 -11.42 39.97 0.64
C GLU A 115 -11.41 39.12 1.93
N PRO A 116 -12.11 39.56 3.02
CA PRO A 116 -12.19 38.84 4.30
C PRO A 116 -12.65 37.38 4.14
N ASP A 117 -13.48 37.09 3.14
CA ASP A 117 -13.93 35.73 2.80
C ASP A 117 -12.78 34.80 2.39
N THR A 118 -11.69 35.36 1.84
CA THR A 118 -10.51 34.57 1.48
C THR A 118 -9.82 34.05 2.73
N LEU A 119 -9.69 34.85 3.79
CA LEU A 119 -9.07 34.42 5.06
C LEU A 119 -9.91 33.29 5.72
N ASN A 120 -11.22 33.48 5.80
CA ASN A 120 -12.12 32.44 6.33
C ASN A 120 -12.07 31.17 5.48
N GLY A 121 -11.97 31.26 4.17
CA GLY A 121 -11.79 30.16 3.26
C GLY A 121 -10.49 29.38 3.50
N LEU A 122 -9.39 30.09 3.77
CA LEU A 122 -8.09 29.48 4.10
C LEU A 122 -8.16 28.72 5.43
N VAL A 123 -8.73 29.32 6.47
CA VAL A 123 -8.93 28.65 7.78
C VAL A 123 -9.78 27.41 7.62
N GLN A 124 -10.89 27.48 6.91
CA GLN A 124 -11.76 26.31 6.66
C GLN A 124 -11.03 25.17 5.93
N ARG A 125 -10.15 25.48 4.97
CA ARG A 125 -9.34 24.47 4.28
C ARG A 125 -8.36 23.79 5.24
N LEU A 126 -7.69 24.55 6.11
CA LEU A 126 -6.79 23.99 7.13
C LEU A 126 -7.53 23.11 8.13
N GLU A 127 -8.71 23.51 8.58
CA GLU A 127 -9.55 22.67 9.47
C GLU A 127 -10.01 21.39 8.79
N ASN A 128 -10.39 21.47 7.51
CA ASN A 128 -10.76 20.29 6.72
C ASN A 128 -9.58 19.34 6.56
N ALA A 129 -8.40 19.87 6.31
CA ALA A 129 -7.15 19.11 6.22
C ALA A 129 -6.84 18.40 7.55
N GLY A 130 -6.97 19.11 8.67
CA GLY A 130 -6.80 18.53 10.02
C GLY A 130 -7.78 17.38 10.27
N ARG A 131 -9.06 17.57 9.98
CA ARG A 131 -10.08 16.52 10.15
C ARG A 131 -9.80 15.28 9.30
N LEU A 132 -9.36 15.43 8.05
CA LEU A 132 -8.99 14.29 7.21
C LEU A 132 -7.82 13.51 7.77
N ILE A 133 -6.82 14.20 8.33
CA ILE A 133 -5.68 13.56 9.01
C ILE A 133 -6.15 12.78 10.22
N ASP A 134 -7.00 13.37 11.06
CA ASP A 134 -7.54 12.73 12.27
C ASP A 134 -8.35 11.47 11.91
N GLU A 135 -9.16 11.52 10.86
CA GLU A 135 -9.89 10.34 10.35
C GLU A 135 -8.93 9.22 9.92
N LEU A 136 -7.87 9.56 9.18
CA LEU A 136 -6.88 8.57 8.75
C LEU A 136 -6.13 7.96 9.95
N LEU A 137 -5.78 8.77 10.95
CA LEU A 137 -5.11 8.30 12.16
C LEU A 137 -6.01 7.44 13.03
N ALA A 138 -7.29 7.75 13.13
CA ALA A 138 -8.26 6.96 13.90
C ALA A 138 -8.35 5.50 13.39
N THR A 139 -8.23 5.30 12.09
CA THR A 139 -8.30 3.94 11.48
C THR A 139 -6.93 3.25 11.39
N ALA A 140 -5.82 3.94 11.66
CA ALA A 140 -4.47 3.41 11.48
C ALA A 140 -4.18 2.16 12.34
N ASN A 141 -4.62 2.16 13.60
CA ASN A 141 -4.42 1.04 14.52
C ASN A 141 -5.22 -0.20 14.11
N GLU A 142 -6.47 -0.02 13.66
CA GLU A 142 -7.29 -1.11 13.14
C GLU A 142 -6.69 -1.70 11.86
N GLY A 143 -6.26 -0.84 10.95
CA GLY A 143 -5.56 -1.25 9.74
C GLY A 143 -4.30 -2.06 10.02
N GLN A 144 -3.53 -1.68 11.05
CA GLN A 144 -2.35 -2.42 11.47
C GLN A 144 -2.70 -3.82 12.03
N LEU A 145 -3.79 -3.95 12.79
CA LEU A 145 -4.27 -5.23 13.29
C LEU A 145 -4.75 -6.14 12.16
N ILE A 146 -5.48 -5.59 11.18
CA ILE A 146 -5.94 -6.33 10.01
C ILE A 146 -4.74 -6.85 9.20
N ARG A 147 -3.71 -6.04 9.02
CA ARG A 147 -2.51 -6.35 8.25
C ARG A 147 -1.60 -7.38 8.93
N ARG A 148 -1.31 -7.21 10.22
CA ARG A 148 -0.36 -8.05 10.97
C ARG A 148 -1.00 -9.23 11.67
N GLY A 149 -2.30 -9.17 11.90
CA GLY A 149 -3.02 -10.10 12.76
C GLY A 149 -2.64 -9.95 14.22
N ILE A 150 -3.25 -10.77 15.04
CA ILE A 150 -3.00 -10.86 16.49
C ILE A 150 -2.37 -12.21 16.78
N ARG A 151 -1.30 -12.23 17.57
CA ARG A 151 -0.75 -13.46 18.13
C ARG A 151 -1.38 -13.68 19.50
N ALA A 152 -2.24 -14.71 19.62
CA ALA A 152 -2.86 -15.10 20.86
C ALA A 152 -2.29 -16.43 21.34
N ALA A 153 -1.97 -16.54 22.63
CA ALA A 153 -1.58 -17.79 23.27
C ALA A 153 -2.67 -18.25 24.22
N ILE A 154 -3.17 -19.48 24.05
CA ILE A 154 -4.14 -20.10 24.95
C ILE A 154 -3.36 -20.88 25.99
N ILE A 155 -3.34 -20.38 27.22
CA ILE A 155 -2.62 -20.97 28.35
C ILE A 155 -3.60 -21.52 29.40
N GLY A 156 -3.21 -22.56 30.13
CA GLY A 156 -4.02 -23.16 31.20
C GLY A 156 -3.53 -24.56 31.58
N ARG A 157 -4.12 -25.10 32.65
CA ARG A 157 -3.80 -26.46 33.18
C ARG A 157 -4.03 -27.53 32.10
N PRO A 158 -3.37 -28.69 32.17
CA PRO A 158 -3.71 -29.85 31.34
C PRO A 158 -5.20 -30.16 31.42
N ASN A 159 -5.80 -30.57 30.32
CA ASN A 159 -7.23 -30.94 30.21
C ASN A 159 -8.25 -29.82 30.54
N ALA A 160 -7.84 -28.55 30.50
CA ALA A 160 -8.71 -27.39 30.73
C ALA A 160 -9.51 -26.97 29.46
N GLY A 161 -9.57 -27.79 28.42
CA GLY A 161 -10.36 -27.49 27.22
C GLY A 161 -9.69 -26.57 26.21
N LYS A 162 -8.35 -26.33 26.29
CA LYS A 162 -7.61 -25.44 25.37
C LYS A 162 -7.74 -25.85 23.90
N SER A 163 -7.60 -27.16 23.61
CA SER A 163 -7.73 -27.69 22.25
C SER A 163 -9.17 -27.58 21.74
N SER A 164 -10.17 -27.81 22.61
CA SER A 164 -11.58 -27.65 22.27
C SER A 164 -11.90 -26.18 21.92
N LEU A 165 -11.39 -25.24 22.73
CA LEU A 165 -11.54 -23.81 22.47
C LEU A 165 -10.87 -23.41 21.14
N LEU A 166 -9.65 -23.90 20.90
CA LEU A 166 -8.93 -23.63 19.65
C LEU A 166 -9.69 -24.18 18.42
N ASN A 167 -10.17 -25.42 18.50
CA ASN A 167 -10.95 -26.03 17.44
C ASN A 167 -12.26 -25.27 17.18
N GLN A 168 -12.93 -24.83 18.23
CA GLN A 168 -14.14 -24.00 18.10
C GLN A 168 -13.88 -22.67 17.43
N LEU A 169 -12.78 -21.98 17.79
CA LEU A 169 -12.36 -20.72 17.15
C LEU A 169 -11.96 -20.90 15.69
N LEU A 170 -11.36 -22.04 15.33
CA LEU A 170 -10.94 -22.35 13.95
C LEU A 170 -12.06 -22.92 13.08
N GLY A 171 -13.21 -23.28 13.67
CA GLY A 171 -14.31 -23.95 12.97
C GLY A 171 -13.94 -25.32 12.38
N ARG A 172 -12.87 -25.96 12.89
CA ARG A 172 -12.39 -27.28 12.43
C ARG A 172 -11.53 -27.95 13.47
N ASP A 173 -11.51 -29.28 13.46
CA ASP A 173 -10.63 -30.08 14.30
C ASP A 173 -9.18 -30.03 13.79
N ARG A 174 -8.30 -29.44 14.58
CA ARG A 174 -6.87 -29.29 14.26
C ARG A 174 -5.95 -29.61 15.45
N ALA A 175 -6.47 -29.65 16.65
CA ALA A 175 -5.71 -29.89 17.87
C ALA A 175 -6.21 -31.12 18.65
#